data_6d259d9f27b02d836ac82925c3d58a58
#
_entry.id   6d259d9f27b02d836ac82925c3d58a58
#
_cell.length_a   1.000
_cell.length_b   1.000
_cell.length_c   1.000
_cell.angle_alpha   90.00
_cell.angle_beta   90.00
_cell.angle_gamma   90.00
#
_symmetry.space_group_name_H-M   'P 1'
#
loop_
_entity.id
_entity.type
_entity.pdbx_description
1 polymer ?
#
loop_
_entity_poly.entity_id
_entity_poly.type
_entity_poly.pdbx_seq_one_letter_code
_entity_poly.pdbx_strand_id
1 'polypeptide(L)'
;MIDSTHSSAERAEVRAVRESGRTSVLVIGGGINGISTFRDLALQGVDVVLVERGDFASGASSASSHMIHGGIRYLENGEFRLVRESVEERNGLLKIAPHYVKPLQTTIPIYSTFSGILSAPLRFLTHKSGKPQERGAFLIKVGLTIYDTFSRDGGTVPRHRFLGRKKSLAELPSLDKNIKYTATYYDASMHDPERLALDVLQDGRAAHPGAHALNYVEAIGRDGDQVLLRDRESGTEFSVKADVVVNTSGPWTDLTNDALGLDSRFMGGTKGSHIVLDHPELLEATRGREIFFEHSDGRIVLIYPLKGRVLVGTTDIDADPREVPVCTEEEVDYFFDLIHHVFPTIPVSREQIVYKFSGIRPLPRHEDTAPGFVSRDYRIEVDDEGQVPLVSLVGGKWTT
;
A
#
# COMPACT_ATOMS: atom_id res chain seq x y z
N MET A 1 26.65 -24.82 15.52
CA MET A 1 26.20 -25.69 14.41
C MET A 1 24.84 -26.22 14.80
N ILE A 2 23.76 -25.59 14.30
CA ILE A 2 22.40 -26.09 14.44
C ILE A 2 22.19 -26.96 13.21
N ASP A 3 22.00 -28.23 13.45
CA ASP A 3 21.78 -29.26 12.44
C ASP A 3 20.42 -29.00 11.76
N SER A 4 20.43 -28.52 10.51
CA SER A 4 19.26 -28.08 9.75
C SER A 4 18.69 -29.17 8.85
N THR A 5 18.52 -30.40 9.37
CA THR A 5 17.92 -31.50 8.62
C THR A 5 16.57 -31.94 9.20
N HIS A 6 15.66 -30.99 9.47
CA HIS A 6 14.26 -31.32 9.53
C HIS A 6 13.59 -30.85 8.22
N SER A 7 13.68 -31.66 7.17
CA SER A 7 12.75 -31.58 6.05
C SER A 7 11.37 -31.89 6.64
N SER A 8 10.50 -30.89 6.70
CA SER A 8 9.11 -31.11 7.09
C SER A 8 8.45 -32.02 6.06
N ALA A 9 7.51 -32.86 6.49
CA ALA A 9 6.75 -33.68 5.56
C ALA A 9 5.98 -32.79 4.58
N GLU A 10 5.91 -33.18 3.32
CA GLU A 10 5.17 -32.46 2.29
C GLU A 10 3.72 -32.23 2.71
N ARG A 11 3.26 -30.99 2.68
CA ARG A 11 1.90 -30.58 3.02
C ARG A 11 0.89 -31.18 2.05
N ALA A 12 -0.29 -31.56 2.55
CA ALA A 12 -1.33 -32.22 1.75
C ALA A 12 -1.79 -31.37 0.55
N GLU A 13 -1.91 -30.04 0.73
CA GLU A 13 -2.28 -29.11 -0.36
C GLU A 13 -1.20 -29.02 -1.45
N VAL A 14 0.09 -28.98 -1.07
CA VAL A 14 1.22 -29.01 -2.02
C VAL A 14 1.19 -30.31 -2.83
N ARG A 15 1.00 -31.44 -2.14
CA ARG A 15 0.88 -32.76 -2.77
C ARG A 15 -0.27 -32.79 -3.78
N ALA A 16 -1.44 -32.29 -3.42
CA ALA A 16 -2.62 -32.29 -4.29
C ALA A 16 -2.35 -31.50 -5.59
N VAL A 17 -1.72 -30.32 -5.50
CA VAL A 17 -1.36 -29.52 -6.67
C VAL A 17 -0.29 -30.21 -7.50
N ARG A 18 0.74 -30.80 -6.87
CA ARG A 18 1.81 -31.54 -7.54
C ARG A 18 1.26 -32.78 -8.28
N GLU A 19 0.36 -33.52 -7.67
CA GLU A 19 -0.24 -34.72 -8.29
C GLU A 19 -1.20 -34.35 -9.43
N SER A 20 -1.93 -33.23 -9.34
CA SER A 20 -2.71 -32.68 -10.45
C SER A 20 -1.82 -32.26 -11.61
N GLY A 21 -0.66 -31.63 -11.33
CA GLY A 21 0.30 -31.13 -12.30
C GLY A 21 -0.25 -30.07 -13.26
N ARG A 22 -1.49 -29.61 -13.05
CA ARG A 22 -2.18 -28.66 -13.95
C ARG A 22 -3.13 -27.72 -13.19
N THR A 23 -3.28 -26.51 -13.75
CA THR A 23 -4.31 -25.53 -13.38
C THR A 23 -4.67 -24.68 -14.62
N SER A 24 -5.84 -24.03 -14.65
CA SER A 24 -6.15 -23.06 -15.71
C SER A 24 -5.37 -21.77 -15.52
N VAL A 25 -5.29 -21.26 -14.28
CA VAL A 25 -4.55 -20.04 -13.97
C VAL A 25 -3.59 -20.29 -12.81
N LEU A 26 -2.32 -19.94 -13.00
CA LEU A 26 -1.33 -19.86 -11.93
C LEU A 26 -1.10 -18.41 -11.55
N VAL A 27 -1.45 -18.03 -10.33
CA VAL A 27 -1.20 -16.69 -9.77
C VAL A 27 0.06 -16.74 -8.91
N ILE A 28 1.03 -15.88 -9.17
CA ILE A 28 2.30 -15.79 -8.44
C ILE A 28 2.33 -14.50 -7.63
N GLY A 29 2.43 -14.63 -6.30
CA GLY A 29 2.43 -13.52 -5.34
C GLY A 29 1.16 -13.43 -4.53
N GLY A 30 1.25 -13.74 -3.24
CA GLY A 30 0.16 -13.78 -2.26
C GLY A 30 -0.05 -12.45 -1.53
N GLY A 31 0.21 -11.31 -2.15
CA GLY A 31 -0.24 -10.00 -1.71
C GLY A 31 -1.72 -9.77 -1.99
N ILE A 32 -2.27 -8.62 -1.59
CA ILE A 32 -3.71 -8.36 -1.72
C ILE A 32 -4.21 -8.49 -3.17
N ASN A 33 -3.43 -8.03 -4.16
CA ASN A 33 -3.85 -8.11 -5.56
C ASN A 33 -3.90 -9.57 -6.06
N GLY A 34 -2.92 -10.40 -5.69
CA GLY A 34 -2.93 -11.82 -6.06
C GLY A 34 -4.04 -12.60 -5.35
N ILE A 35 -4.26 -12.31 -4.06
CA ILE A 35 -5.35 -12.91 -3.27
C ILE A 35 -6.73 -12.53 -3.86
N SER A 36 -6.91 -11.26 -4.26
CA SER A 36 -8.16 -10.81 -4.87
C SER A 36 -8.38 -11.43 -6.25
N THR A 37 -7.33 -11.50 -7.08
CA THR A 37 -7.36 -12.20 -8.38
C THR A 37 -7.71 -13.68 -8.21
N PHE A 38 -7.07 -14.36 -7.26
CA PHE A 38 -7.38 -15.75 -6.91
C PHE A 38 -8.85 -15.95 -6.53
N ARG A 39 -9.37 -15.08 -5.64
CA ARG A 39 -10.76 -15.14 -5.20
C ARG A 39 -11.74 -14.92 -6.36
N ASP A 40 -11.51 -13.90 -7.17
CA ASP A 40 -12.40 -13.57 -8.29
C ASP A 40 -12.46 -14.68 -9.33
N LEU A 41 -11.33 -15.29 -9.66
CA LEU A 41 -11.26 -16.44 -10.56
C LEU A 41 -12.00 -17.65 -9.96
N ALA A 42 -11.78 -17.96 -8.68
CA ALA A 42 -12.44 -19.05 -7.98
C ALA A 42 -13.98 -18.86 -7.93
N LEU A 43 -14.46 -17.64 -7.67
CA LEU A 43 -15.89 -17.32 -7.69
C LEU A 43 -16.54 -17.51 -9.06
N GLN A 44 -15.75 -17.42 -10.13
CA GLN A 44 -16.20 -17.69 -11.50
C GLN A 44 -16.06 -19.16 -11.90
N GLY A 45 -15.61 -20.05 -11.00
CA GLY A 45 -15.45 -21.47 -11.23
C GLY A 45 -14.20 -21.83 -12.05
N VAL A 46 -13.19 -20.98 -12.04
CA VAL A 46 -11.91 -21.22 -12.71
C VAL A 46 -10.98 -21.99 -11.78
N ASP A 47 -10.37 -23.08 -12.27
CA ASP A 47 -9.29 -23.78 -11.57
C ASP A 47 -8.09 -22.82 -11.45
N VAL A 48 -7.74 -22.48 -10.22
CA VAL A 48 -6.70 -21.49 -9.94
C VAL A 48 -5.78 -21.94 -8.82
N VAL A 49 -4.48 -21.83 -9.06
CA VAL A 49 -3.46 -22.04 -8.02
C VAL A 49 -2.78 -20.70 -7.74
N LEU A 50 -2.80 -20.29 -6.47
CA LEU A 50 -2.03 -19.14 -5.97
C LEU A 50 -0.80 -19.68 -5.25
N VAL A 51 0.40 -19.16 -5.61
CA VAL A 51 1.65 -19.46 -4.90
C VAL A 51 2.26 -18.19 -4.32
N GLU A 52 2.76 -18.29 -3.09
CA GLU A 52 3.47 -17.21 -2.38
C GLU A 52 4.75 -17.78 -1.75
N ARG A 53 5.90 -17.14 -2.03
CA ARG A 53 7.21 -17.60 -1.53
C ARG A 53 7.41 -17.46 -0.03
N GLY A 54 6.70 -16.53 0.59
CA GLY A 54 6.65 -16.33 2.05
C GLY A 54 5.27 -16.64 2.61
N ASP A 55 4.87 -15.93 3.65
CA ASP A 55 3.50 -16.00 4.13
C ASP A 55 2.59 -15.04 3.37
N PHE A 56 1.30 -15.33 3.32
CA PHE A 56 0.32 -14.47 2.65
C PHE A 56 0.33 -13.05 3.23
N ALA A 57 0.20 -12.07 2.34
CA ALA A 57 0.20 -10.64 2.65
C ALA A 57 1.45 -10.12 3.38
N SER A 58 2.54 -10.87 3.47
CA SER A 58 3.76 -10.51 4.23
C SER A 58 4.64 -9.42 3.59
N GLY A 59 4.39 -9.05 2.33
CA GLY A 59 5.14 -8.02 1.61
C GLY A 59 4.56 -6.61 1.77
N ALA A 60 4.44 -5.88 0.67
CA ALA A 60 3.90 -4.51 0.64
C ALA A 60 2.46 -4.39 1.20
N SER A 61 1.69 -5.47 1.20
CA SER A 61 0.31 -5.47 1.70
C SER A 61 0.22 -5.28 3.21
N SER A 62 1.17 -5.80 4.00
CA SER A 62 1.25 -5.57 5.45
C SER A 62 2.01 -4.30 5.81
N ALA A 63 3.04 -3.95 5.02
CA ALA A 63 3.90 -2.79 5.29
C ALA A 63 3.27 -1.47 4.81
N SER A 64 1.97 -1.31 5.01
CA SER A 64 1.20 -0.12 4.61
C SER A 64 1.03 0.85 5.78
N SER A 65 0.59 2.08 5.48
CA SER A 65 0.21 3.07 6.51
C SER A 65 -1.17 2.77 7.15
N HIS A 66 -1.74 1.59 6.97
CA HIS A 66 -3.05 1.20 7.48
C HIS A 66 -4.21 2.12 7.07
N MET A 67 -4.09 2.76 5.91
CA MET A 67 -5.10 3.64 5.34
C MET A 67 -5.67 3.08 4.04
N ILE A 68 -6.95 3.23 3.87
CA ILE A 68 -7.66 3.13 2.59
C ILE A 68 -8.08 4.55 2.21
N HIS A 69 -7.26 5.22 1.42
CA HIS A 69 -7.49 6.60 1.03
C HIS A 69 -7.98 6.74 -0.42
N GLY A 70 -8.83 7.71 -0.66
CA GLY A 70 -9.31 8.03 -2.01
C GLY A 70 -8.32 8.80 -2.88
N GLY A 71 -7.12 9.09 -2.36
CA GLY A 71 -6.04 9.67 -3.15
C GLY A 71 -6.22 11.14 -3.51
N ILE A 72 -6.58 12.00 -2.57
CA ILE A 72 -6.73 13.46 -2.80
C ILE A 72 -5.55 14.09 -3.54
N ARG A 73 -4.32 13.59 -3.32
CA ARG A 73 -3.12 14.05 -4.04
C ARG A 73 -3.13 13.72 -5.53
N TYR A 74 -3.77 12.66 -5.94
CA TYR A 74 -3.82 12.27 -7.35
C TYR A 74 -4.63 13.27 -8.19
N LEU A 75 -5.52 14.05 -7.55
CA LEU A 75 -6.22 15.15 -8.21
C LEU A 75 -5.25 16.21 -8.74
N GLU A 76 -4.14 16.45 -8.04
CA GLU A 76 -3.14 17.43 -8.44
C GLU A 76 -2.33 16.98 -9.66
N ASN A 77 -2.20 15.65 -9.82
CA ASN A 77 -1.55 15.05 -10.98
C ASN A 77 -2.53 14.87 -12.16
N GLY A 78 -3.81 15.23 -11.99
CA GLY A 78 -4.84 15.03 -13.01
C GLY A 78 -5.33 13.59 -13.14
N GLU A 79 -5.02 12.72 -12.18
CA GLU A 79 -5.37 11.29 -12.17
C GLU A 79 -6.80 11.06 -11.66
N PHE A 80 -7.79 11.70 -12.28
CA PHE A 80 -9.20 11.67 -11.86
C PHE A 80 -9.80 10.27 -11.86
N ARG A 81 -9.43 9.42 -12.83
CA ARG A 81 -9.85 8.02 -12.89
C ARG A 81 -9.41 7.28 -11.65
N LEU A 82 -8.13 7.38 -11.29
CA LEU A 82 -7.54 6.73 -10.14
C LEU A 82 -8.18 7.17 -8.81
N VAL A 83 -8.53 8.46 -8.69
CA VAL A 83 -9.25 8.98 -7.52
C VAL A 83 -10.65 8.38 -7.43
N ARG A 84 -11.37 8.34 -8.54
CA ARG A 84 -12.73 7.78 -8.59
C ARG A 84 -12.74 6.31 -8.18
N GLU A 85 -11.91 5.49 -8.81
CA GLU A 85 -11.75 4.07 -8.48
C GLU A 85 -11.39 3.88 -7.00
N SER A 86 -10.40 4.63 -6.49
CA SER A 86 -9.97 4.52 -5.09
C SER A 86 -11.07 4.91 -4.09
N VAL A 87 -11.90 5.89 -4.41
CA VAL A 87 -13.03 6.31 -3.57
C VAL A 87 -14.16 5.26 -3.62
N GLU A 88 -14.44 4.70 -4.79
CA GLU A 88 -15.44 3.65 -4.99
C GLU A 88 -15.06 2.42 -4.16
N GLU A 89 -13.80 1.95 -4.26
CA GLU A 89 -13.28 0.82 -3.50
C GLU A 89 -13.26 1.08 -1.98
N ARG A 90 -12.80 2.26 -1.56
CA ARG A 90 -12.87 2.66 -0.15
C ARG A 90 -14.30 2.59 0.38
N ASN A 91 -15.25 3.14 -0.35
CA ASN A 91 -16.66 3.15 0.03
C ASN A 91 -17.26 1.74 0.04
N GLY A 92 -16.83 0.87 -0.90
CA GLY A 92 -17.15 -0.55 -0.93
C GLY A 92 -16.67 -1.24 0.34
N LEU A 93 -15.39 -1.12 0.67
CA LEU A 93 -14.76 -1.73 1.85
C LEU A 93 -15.40 -1.27 3.16
N LEU A 94 -15.77 0.03 3.30
CA LEU A 94 -16.50 0.53 4.46
C LEU A 94 -17.86 -0.17 4.66
N LYS A 95 -18.49 -0.67 3.59
CA LYS A 95 -19.78 -1.37 3.64
C LYS A 95 -19.61 -2.87 3.86
N ILE A 96 -18.69 -3.51 3.13
CA ILE A 96 -18.56 -4.97 3.12
C ILE A 96 -17.64 -5.49 4.24
N ALA A 97 -16.70 -4.66 4.72
CA ALA A 97 -15.73 -5.04 5.75
C ALA A 97 -15.68 -4.04 6.93
N PRO A 98 -16.82 -3.64 7.54
CA PRO A 98 -16.87 -2.57 8.54
C PRO A 98 -16.15 -2.93 9.86
N HIS A 99 -15.84 -4.19 10.10
CA HIS A 99 -15.07 -4.66 11.24
C HIS A 99 -13.56 -4.43 11.07
N TYR A 100 -13.05 -4.37 9.84
CA TYR A 100 -11.65 -4.05 9.52
C TYR A 100 -11.47 -2.60 9.06
N VAL A 101 -12.39 -2.09 8.24
CA VAL A 101 -12.29 -0.77 7.60
C VAL A 101 -13.29 0.19 8.24
N LYS A 102 -12.78 1.31 8.78
CA LYS A 102 -13.57 2.30 9.51
C LYS A 102 -13.33 3.69 8.97
N PRO A 103 -14.34 4.60 9.02
CA PRO A 103 -14.10 6.00 8.67
C PRO A 103 -12.98 6.61 9.52
N LEU A 104 -12.04 7.27 8.86
CA LEU A 104 -10.91 7.94 9.48
C LEU A 104 -11.00 9.45 9.26
N GLN A 105 -11.08 10.19 10.36
CA GLN A 105 -11.00 11.64 10.32
C GLN A 105 -9.56 12.08 10.10
N THR A 106 -9.28 12.70 8.95
CA THR A 106 -7.94 13.15 8.55
C THR A 106 -7.88 14.67 8.60
N THR A 107 -6.95 15.22 9.34
CA THR A 107 -6.78 16.68 9.54
C THR A 107 -5.45 17.14 8.99
N ILE A 108 -5.49 18.16 8.14
CA ILE A 108 -4.33 18.84 7.54
C ILE A 108 -4.09 20.15 8.30
N PRO A 109 -3.00 20.29 9.07
CA PRO A 109 -2.55 21.59 9.58
C PRO A 109 -1.99 22.43 8.43
N ILE A 110 -2.37 23.71 8.38
CA ILE A 110 -2.04 24.61 7.27
C ILE A 110 -1.39 25.88 7.81
N TYR A 111 -0.16 26.14 7.36
CA TYR A 111 0.66 27.25 7.82
C TYR A 111 0.61 28.47 6.88
N SER A 112 0.17 28.30 5.63
CA SER A 112 0.13 29.35 4.61
C SER A 112 -1.26 29.50 4.00
N THR A 113 -1.62 30.74 3.57
CA THR A 113 -2.90 30.97 2.89
C THR A 113 -2.80 30.76 1.37
N PHE A 114 -1.73 31.23 0.74
CA PHE A 114 -1.61 31.30 -0.72
C PHE A 114 -0.40 30.56 -1.30
N SER A 115 0.32 29.80 -0.49
CA SER A 115 1.48 29.04 -0.98
C SER A 115 1.09 28.06 -2.11
N GLY A 116 1.92 27.96 -3.14
CA GLY A 116 1.73 27.03 -4.26
C GLY A 116 0.74 27.47 -5.36
N ILE A 117 -0.03 28.56 -5.20
CA ILE A 117 -1.06 28.96 -6.18
C ILE A 117 -0.46 29.28 -7.55
N LEU A 118 0.68 29.96 -7.60
CA LEU A 118 1.31 30.36 -8.88
C LEU A 118 1.90 29.15 -9.63
N SER A 119 2.30 28.13 -8.93
CA SER A 119 2.89 26.91 -9.52
C SER A 119 1.86 25.82 -9.87
N ALA A 120 0.69 25.82 -9.24
CA ALA A 120 -0.32 24.78 -9.42
C ALA A 120 -0.88 24.69 -10.85
N PRO A 121 -1.29 25.78 -11.53
CA PRO A 121 -1.77 25.72 -12.91
C PRO A 121 -0.70 25.23 -13.88
N LEU A 122 0.56 25.65 -13.68
CA LEU A 122 1.68 25.26 -14.53
C LEU A 122 2.02 23.76 -14.33
N ARG A 123 1.98 23.26 -13.09
CA ARG A 123 2.18 21.85 -12.78
C ARG A 123 1.08 20.98 -13.40
N PHE A 124 -0.18 21.42 -13.28
CA PHE A 124 -1.31 20.72 -13.88
C PHE A 124 -1.19 20.60 -15.40
N LEU A 125 -0.72 21.65 -16.07
CA LEU A 125 -0.57 21.68 -17.54
C LEU A 125 0.70 21.01 -18.06
N THR A 126 1.78 21.01 -17.29
CA THR A 126 3.11 20.57 -17.78
C THR A 126 3.56 19.22 -17.22
N HIS A 127 2.86 18.67 -16.21
CA HIS A 127 3.26 17.46 -15.46
C HIS A 127 4.72 17.49 -14.95
N LYS A 128 5.33 18.69 -14.85
CA LYS A 128 6.70 18.83 -14.37
C LYS A 128 6.75 19.06 -12.86
N SER A 129 7.65 18.38 -12.19
CA SER A 129 7.96 18.58 -10.78
C SER A 129 8.57 19.96 -10.55
N GLY A 130 7.95 20.76 -9.69
CA GLY A 130 8.52 22.02 -9.19
C GLY A 130 9.22 21.82 -7.84
N LYS A 131 9.83 22.89 -7.30
CA LYS A 131 10.39 22.85 -5.93
C LYS A 131 9.30 22.50 -4.92
N PRO A 132 9.57 21.62 -3.94
CA PRO A 132 8.65 21.33 -2.84
C PRO A 132 8.24 22.63 -2.14
N GLN A 133 6.95 22.83 -1.93
CA GLN A 133 6.39 23.95 -1.16
C GLN A 133 5.15 23.48 -0.42
N GLU A 134 5.04 23.85 0.85
CA GLU A 134 3.82 23.63 1.62
C GLU A 134 2.62 24.25 0.91
N ARG A 135 1.53 23.47 0.82
CA ARG A 135 0.31 23.92 0.14
C ARG A 135 -0.47 24.89 0.98
N GLY A 136 -0.86 26.00 0.36
CA GLY A 136 -1.71 27.00 1.01
C GLY A 136 -3.17 26.58 1.13
N ALA A 137 -3.87 27.22 2.06
CA ALA A 137 -5.27 26.98 2.39
C ALA A 137 -6.21 26.99 1.18
N PHE A 138 -5.95 27.85 0.20
CA PHE A 138 -6.80 27.97 -0.98
C PHE A 138 -6.76 26.70 -1.85
N LEU A 139 -5.57 26.17 -2.15
CA LEU A 139 -5.41 24.95 -2.94
C LEU A 139 -6.01 23.73 -2.25
N ILE A 140 -5.75 23.61 -0.95
CA ILE A 140 -6.30 22.52 -0.14
C ILE A 140 -7.83 22.59 -0.15
N LYS A 141 -8.42 23.77 0.02
CA LYS A 141 -9.88 23.93 0.00
C LYS A 141 -10.51 23.56 -1.34
N VAL A 142 -9.89 23.99 -2.45
CA VAL A 142 -10.35 23.61 -3.80
C VAL A 142 -10.24 22.10 -3.99
N GLY A 143 -9.10 21.49 -3.66
CA GLY A 143 -8.90 20.05 -3.77
C GLY A 143 -9.92 19.25 -2.96
N LEU A 144 -10.17 19.64 -1.70
CA LEU A 144 -11.17 18.99 -0.84
C LEU A 144 -12.60 19.18 -1.36
N THR A 145 -12.93 20.32 -1.95
CA THR A 145 -14.25 20.53 -2.56
C THR A 145 -14.47 19.61 -3.75
N ILE A 146 -13.45 19.43 -4.59
CA ILE A 146 -13.49 18.47 -5.70
C ILE A 146 -13.57 17.04 -5.14
N TYR A 147 -12.75 16.71 -4.15
CA TYR A 147 -12.74 15.40 -3.51
C TYR A 147 -14.11 15.01 -2.93
N ASP A 148 -14.81 15.96 -2.28
CA ASP A 148 -16.16 15.76 -1.78
C ASP A 148 -17.15 15.36 -2.88
N THR A 149 -16.97 15.83 -4.14
CA THR A 149 -17.85 15.45 -5.24
C THR A 149 -17.70 13.98 -5.60
N PHE A 150 -16.49 13.43 -5.56
CA PHE A 150 -16.23 11.99 -5.76
C PHE A 150 -16.69 11.16 -4.57
N SER A 151 -16.52 11.67 -3.34
CA SER A 151 -16.83 10.93 -2.10
C SER A 151 -18.35 10.83 -1.84
N ARG A 152 -19.19 11.52 -2.56
CA ARG A 152 -20.64 11.61 -2.32
C ARG A 152 -21.43 10.38 -2.71
N ASP A 153 -20.97 9.57 -3.64
CA ASP A 153 -21.66 8.35 -4.06
C ASP A 153 -21.66 7.31 -2.93
N GLY A 154 -22.72 7.38 -2.12
CA GLY A 154 -22.98 6.43 -1.05
C GLY A 154 -23.12 7.02 0.36
N GLY A 155 -22.82 8.29 0.60
CA GLY A 155 -23.06 8.96 1.90
C GLY A 155 -22.32 8.35 3.10
N THR A 156 -21.25 7.60 2.85
CA THR A 156 -20.51 6.85 3.87
C THR A 156 -19.63 7.72 4.77
N VAL A 157 -19.25 8.90 4.28
CA VAL A 157 -18.37 9.82 5.01
C VAL A 157 -18.89 11.27 4.98
N PRO A 158 -18.67 12.08 6.06
CA PRO A 158 -19.05 13.49 6.09
C PRO A 158 -18.25 14.35 5.11
N ARG A 159 -18.75 15.54 4.78
CA ARG A 159 -18.01 16.56 4.02
C ARG A 159 -16.84 17.12 4.82
N HIS A 160 -15.87 17.67 4.10
CA HIS A 160 -14.74 18.35 4.72
C HIS A 160 -15.18 19.57 5.56
N ARG A 161 -14.40 19.86 6.59
CA ARG A 161 -14.53 21.06 7.42
C ARG A 161 -13.25 21.88 7.32
N PHE A 162 -13.41 23.19 7.26
CA PHE A 162 -12.30 24.14 7.22
C PHE A 162 -12.40 25.12 8.38
N LEU A 163 -11.38 25.18 9.22
CA LEU A 163 -11.37 26.00 10.45
C LEU A 163 -10.22 27.01 10.43
N GLY A 164 -10.50 28.23 10.85
CA GLY A 164 -9.46 29.20 11.13
C GLY A 164 -8.74 28.93 12.46
N ARG A 165 -7.56 29.53 12.65
CA ARG A 165 -6.61 29.30 13.75
C ARG A 165 -7.26 29.13 15.11
N LYS A 166 -8.12 30.08 15.54
CA LYS A 166 -8.76 30.05 16.89
C LYS A 166 -9.55 28.76 17.11
N LYS A 167 -10.38 28.36 16.13
CA LYS A 167 -11.18 27.14 16.21
C LYS A 167 -10.31 25.89 16.07
N SER A 168 -9.30 25.92 15.20
CA SER A 168 -8.35 24.83 15.04
C SER A 168 -7.62 24.50 16.34
N LEU A 169 -7.07 25.50 17.03
CA LEU A 169 -6.36 25.33 18.30
C LEU A 169 -7.31 25.01 19.47
N ALA A 170 -8.59 25.35 19.37
CA ALA A 170 -9.58 24.91 20.35
C ALA A 170 -9.89 23.41 20.22
N GLU A 171 -9.92 22.88 18.98
CA GLU A 171 -10.12 21.44 18.73
C GLU A 171 -8.85 20.61 18.95
N LEU A 172 -7.68 21.12 18.58
CA LEU A 172 -6.37 20.47 18.64
C LEU A 172 -5.36 21.40 19.34
N PRO A 173 -5.39 21.52 20.66
CA PRO A 173 -4.63 22.53 21.40
C PRO A 173 -3.11 22.28 21.38
N SER A 174 -2.67 21.04 21.15
CA SER A 174 -1.25 20.66 21.11
C SER A 174 -0.59 20.91 19.76
N LEU A 175 -1.36 21.29 18.71
CA LEU A 175 -0.75 21.66 17.42
C LEU A 175 0.12 22.90 17.56
N ASP A 176 1.12 22.98 16.66
CA ASP A 176 1.93 24.18 16.53
C ASP A 176 1.05 25.44 16.40
N LYS A 177 1.35 26.45 17.24
CA LYS A 177 0.60 27.70 17.30
C LYS A 177 0.77 28.60 16.09
N ASN A 178 1.69 28.28 15.20
CA ASN A 178 1.90 29.01 13.94
C ASN A 178 0.93 28.59 12.84
N ILE A 179 0.13 27.55 13.01
CA ILE A 179 -0.93 27.16 12.06
C ILE A 179 -1.89 28.33 11.82
N LYS A 180 -2.35 28.49 10.59
CA LYS A 180 -3.39 29.47 10.23
C LYS A 180 -4.76 28.84 10.13
N TYR A 181 -4.82 27.59 9.65
CA TYR A 181 -6.06 26.84 9.45
C TYR A 181 -5.85 25.35 9.72
N THR A 182 -6.95 24.64 9.88
CA THR A 182 -7.00 23.18 9.68
C THR A 182 -8.09 22.85 8.68
N ALA A 183 -7.81 21.89 7.81
CA ALA A 183 -8.80 21.27 6.96
C ALA A 183 -8.97 19.81 7.40
N THR A 184 -10.21 19.40 7.66
CA THR A 184 -10.52 18.03 8.08
C THR A 184 -11.45 17.39 7.06
N TYR A 185 -11.09 16.23 6.57
CA TYR A 185 -11.86 15.40 5.64
C TYR A 185 -11.88 13.95 6.15
N TYR A 186 -12.47 13.05 5.40
CA TYR A 186 -12.58 11.66 5.82
C TYR A 186 -12.05 10.73 4.73
N ASP A 187 -11.19 9.83 5.17
CA ASP A 187 -10.80 8.63 4.45
C ASP A 187 -11.21 7.39 5.25
N ALA A 188 -10.53 6.28 5.11
CA ALA A 188 -10.77 5.10 5.93
C ALA A 188 -9.47 4.56 6.51
N SER A 189 -9.57 3.99 7.70
CA SER A 189 -8.52 3.21 8.34
C SER A 189 -8.75 1.73 8.12
N MET A 190 -7.67 0.97 8.01
CA MET A 190 -7.69 -0.49 7.96
C MET A 190 -6.83 -1.03 9.10
N HIS A 191 -7.48 -1.59 10.13
CA HIS A 191 -6.80 -1.95 11.37
C HIS A 191 -5.98 -3.23 11.28
N ASP A 192 -6.43 -4.20 10.50
CA ASP A 192 -5.82 -5.52 10.35
C ASP A 192 -5.80 -5.93 8.86
N PRO A 193 -4.89 -5.34 8.05
CA PRO A 193 -4.81 -5.62 6.62
C PRO A 193 -4.56 -7.09 6.32
N GLU A 194 -3.68 -7.74 7.07
CA GLU A 194 -3.34 -9.16 6.89
C GLU A 194 -4.56 -10.05 7.17
N ARG A 195 -5.38 -9.67 8.16
CA ARG A 195 -6.59 -10.43 8.49
C ARG A 195 -7.65 -10.29 7.41
N LEU A 196 -7.85 -9.07 6.89
CA LEU A 196 -8.74 -8.84 5.75
C LEU A 196 -8.28 -9.64 4.52
N ALA A 197 -6.98 -9.62 4.21
CA ALA A 197 -6.42 -10.39 3.12
C ALA A 197 -6.67 -11.91 3.29
N LEU A 198 -6.50 -12.42 4.53
CA LEU A 198 -6.75 -13.82 4.84
C LEU A 198 -8.23 -14.19 4.67
N ASP A 199 -9.17 -13.34 5.07
CA ASP A 199 -10.60 -13.58 4.88
C ASP A 199 -10.95 -13.63 3.38
N VAL A 200 -10.41 -12.73 2.56
CA VAL A 200 -10.56 -12.75 1.09
C VAL A 200 -9.99 -14.04 0.49
N LEU A 201 -8.83 -14.51 1.00
CA LEU A 201 -8.22 -15.78 0.58
C LEU A 201 -9.12 -16.98 0.91
N GLN A 202 -9.68 -17.01 2.12
CA GLN A 202 -10.57 -18.11 2.54
C GLN A 202 -11.87 -18.14 1.73
N ASP A 203 -12.42 -16.98 1.38
CA ASP A 203 -13.56 -16.89 0.46
C ASP A 203 -13.23 -17.56 -0.89
N GLY A 204 -12.06 -17.29 -1.45
CA GLY A 204 -11.61 -17.91 -2.70
C GLY A 204 -11.45 -19.43 -2.57
N ARG A 205 -10.82 -19.91 -1.50
CA ARG A 205 -10.67 -21.35 -1.23
C ARG A 205 -12.03 -22.07 -1.09
N ALA A 206 -12.99 -21.39 -0.48
CA ALA A 206 -14.33 -21.96 -0.29
C ALA A 206 -15.19 -21.92 -1.57
N ALA A 207 -14.87 -21.03 -2.52
CA ALA A 207 -15.69 -20.80 -3.70
C ALA A 207 -15.61 -21.94 -4.74
N HIS A 208 -14.44 -22.58 -4.87
CA HIS A 208 -14.23 -23.60 -5.92
C HIS A 208 -13.29 -24.72 -5.45
N PRO A 209 -13.61 -26.02 -5.72
CA PRO A 209 -12.75 -27.15 -5.32
C PRO A 209 -11.37 -27.16 -5.96
N GLY A 210 -11.21 -26.59 -7.17
CA GLY A 210 -9.96 -26.44 -7.88
C GLY A 210 -9.17 -25.18 -7.53
N ALA A 211 -9.61 -24.43 -6.49
CA ALA A 211 -8.91 -23.26 -6.00
C ALA A 211 -7.96 -23.62 -4.86
N HIS A 212 -6.66 -23.56 -5.12
CA HIS A 212 -5.60 -23.88 -4.16
C HIS A 212 -4.70 -22.67 -3.91
N ALA A 213 -4.41 -22.38 -2.66
CA ALA A 213 -3.50 -21.28 -2.28
C ALA A 213 -2.39 -21.81 -1.39
N LEU A 214 -1.15 -21.69 -1.86
CA LEU A 214 0.04 -22.27 -1.26
C LEU A 214 1.00 -21.15 -0.82
N ASN A 215 1.17 -20.93 0.48
CA ASN A 215 2.27 -20.12 1.00
C ASN A 215 3.55 -20.96 1.10
N TYR A 216 4.69 -20.30 1.23
CA TYR A 216 6.03 -20.90 1.21
C TYR A 216 6.31 -21.74 -0.04
N VAL A 217 5.64 -21.42 -1.16
CA VAL A 217 5.89 -22.03 -2.47
C VAL A 217 6.35 -20.94 -3.43
N GLU A 218 7.53 -21.12 -4.00
CA GLU A 218 8.21 -20.18 -4.87
C GLU A 218 8.21 -20.64 -6.32
N ALA A 219 7.89 -19.76 -7.26
CA ALA A 219 8.11 -20.00 -8.68
C ALA A 219 9.60 -19.73 -8.99
N ILE A 220 10.32 -20.76 -9.40
CA ILE A 220 11.77 -20.74 -9.56
C ILE A 220 12.24 -20.85 -11.01
N GLY A 221 11.32 -21.11 -11.95
CA GLY A 221 11.66 -21.24 -13.36
C GLY A 221 10.47 -21.59 -14.22
N ARG A 222 10.74 -21.69 -15.52
CA ARG A 222 9.79 -22.12 -16.52
C ARG A 222 10.49 -23.03 -17.55
N ASP A 223 9.83 -24.12 -17.93
CA ASP A 223 10.24 -25.01 -19.01
C ASP A 223 9.04 -25.25 -19.94
N GLY A 224 9.08 -24.62 -21.09
CA GLY A 224 7.99 -24.66 -22.06
C GLY A 224 6.68 -24.10 -21.49
N ASP A 225 5.68 -24.95 -21.36
CA ASP A 225 4.35 -24.64 -20.81
C ASP A 225 4.21 -24.94 -19.31
N GLN A 226 5.30 -25.34 -18.65
CA GLN A 226 5.32 -25.68 -17.24
C GLN A 226 6.09 -24.64 -16.42
N VAL A 227 5.51 -24.24 -15.28
CA VAL A 227 6.19 -23.43 -14.27
C VAL A 227 6.77 -24.34 -13.21
N LEU A 228 8.07 -24.19 -12.93
CA LEU A 228 8.77 -24.93 -11.89
C LEU A 228 8.56 -24.22 -10.54
N LEU A 229 8.04 -24.96 -9.58
CA LEU A 229 7.74 -24.51 -8.24
C LEU A 229 8.63 -25.24 -7.23
N ARG A 230 8.95 -24.56 -6.12
CA ARG A 230 9.66 -25.16 -4.97
C ARG A 230 8.90 -24.90 -3.69
N ASP A 231 8.52 -25.96 -3.01
CA ASP A 231 8.04 -25.85 -1.61
C ASP A 231 9.24 -25.59 -0.70
N ARG A 232 9.30 -24.44 -0.09
CA ARG A 232 10.42 -23.98 0.74
C ARG A 232 10.49 -24.66 2.11
N GLU A 233 9.40 -25.31 2.54
CA GLU A 233 9.36 -26.04 3.80
C GLU A 233 9.90 -27.47 3.66
N SER A 234 9.49 -28.18 2.61
CA SER A 234 9.97 -29.54 2.34
C SER A 234 11.21 -29.61 1.42
N GLY A 235 11.46 -28.52 0.67
CA GLY A 235 12.47 -28.50 -0.38
C GLY A 235 12.05 -29.23 -1.67
N THR A 236 10.80 -29.70 -1.75
CA THR A 236 10.30 -30.44 -2.92
C THR A 236 10.13 -29.50 -4.12
N GLU A 237 10.69 -29.88 -5.27
CA GLU A 237 10.47 -29.22 -6.54
C GLU A 237 9.47 -30.00 -7.39
N PHE A 238 8.57 -29.27 -8.07
CA PHE A 238 7.57 -29.85 -8.93
C PHE A 238 7.14 -28.85 -10.01
N SER A 239 6.55 -29.34 -11.10
CA SER A 239 6.08 -28.51 -12.20
C SER A 239 4.56 -28.48 -12.25
N VAL A 240 4.02 -27.31 -12.63
CA VAL A 240 2.59 -27.14 -12.88
C VAL A 240 2.41 -26.52 -14.26
N LYS A 241 1.61 -27.19 -15.10
CA LYS A 241 1.15 -26.64 -16.37
C LYS A 241 0.00 -25.67 -16.11
N ALA A 242 0.11 -24.45 -16.63
CA ALA A 242 -0.96 -23.44 -16.57
C ALA A 242 -1.37 -23.01 -17.97
N ASP A 243 -2.65 -22.67 -18.17
CA ASP A 243 -3.10 -22.07 -19.43
C ASP A 243 -2.76 -20.55 -19.46
N VAL A 244 -2.68 -19.91 -18.29
CA VAL A 244 -2.24 -18.51 -18.10
C VAL A 244 -1.44 -18.40 -16.79
N VAL A 245 -0.36 -17.63 -16.81
CA VAL A 245 0.40 -17.26 -15.61
C VAL A 245 0.15 -15.79 -15.32
N VAL A 246 -0.23 -15.46 -14.08
CA VAL A 246 -0.49 -14.09 -13.61
C VAL A 246 0.54 -13.72 -12.54
N ASN A 247 1.41 -12.77 -12.86
CA ASN A 247 2.42 -12.26 -11.93
C ASN A 247 1.87 -11.05 -11.17
N THR A 248 1.61 -11.25 -9.89
CA THR A 248 1.16 -10.22 -8.91
C THR A 248 2.14 -10.05 -7.76
N SER A 249 3.42 -10.35 -8.01
CA SER A 249 4.46 -10.31 -6.97
C SER A 249 4.88 -8.89 -6.53
N GLY A 250 4.15 -7.84 -6.99
CA GLY A 250 4.30 -6.48 -6.52
C GLY A 250 5.69 -5.91 -6.79
N PRO A 251 6.46 -5.46 -5.78
CA PRO A 251 7.80 -4.91 -5.99
C PRO A 251 8.78 -5.88 -6.64
N TRP A 252 8.51 -7.17 -6.60
CA TRP A 252 9.33 -8.25 -7.13
C TRP A 252 8.90 -8.73 -8.52
N THR A 253 8.01 -7.98 -9.22
CA THR A 253 7.47 -8.35 -10.54
C THR A 253 8.59 -8.66 -11.55
N ASP A 254 9.61 -7.80 -11.65
CA ASP A 254 10.72 -8.04 -12.60
C ASP A 254 11.58 -9.25 -12.21
N LEU A 255 11.80 -9.49 -10.92
CA LEU A 255 12.55 -10.67 -10.47
C LEU A 255 11.79 -11.98 -10.74
N THR A 256 10.47 -11.96 -10.60
CA THR A 256 9.61 -13.10 -10.95
C THR A 256 9.60 -13.33 -12.47
N ASN A 257 9.48 -12.27 -13.26
CA ASN A 257 9.54 -12.35 -14.71
C ASN A 257 10.88 -12.91 -15.19
N ASP A 258 12.00 -12.43 -14.62
CA ASP A 258 13.35 -12.93 -14.93
C ASP A 258 13.47 -14.43 -14.63
N ALA A 259 13.00 -14.89 -13.47
CA ALA A 259 12.95 -16.32 -13.14
C ALA A 259 12.11 -17.13 -14.14
N LEU A 260 11.07 -16.54 -14.74
CA LEU A 260 10.23 -17.15 -15.76
C LEU A 260 10.76 -16.96 -17.19
N GLY A 261 11.94 -16.37 -17.35
CA GLY A 261 12.61 -16.19 -18.65
C GLY A 261 12.21 -14.94 -19.43
N LEU A 262 11.52 -13.97 -18.79
CA LEU A 262 11.16 -12.68 -19.37
C LEU A 262 12.02 -11.55 -18.77
N ASP A 263 12.94 -10.97 -19.55
CA ASP A 263 13.69 -9.76 -19.14
C ASP A 263 12.75 -8.55 -19.16
N SER A 264 12.34 -8.10 -17.99
CA SER A 264 11.47 -6.94 -17.81
C SER A 264 12.07 -5.92 -16.86
N ARG A 265 11.64 -4.65 -17.01
CA ARG A 265 12.07 -3.52 -16.16
C ARG A 265 10.92 -2.59 -15.90
N PHE A 266 9.86 -3.16 -15.35
CA PHE A 266 8.60 -2.46 -15.10
C PHE A 266 8.61 -1.70 -13.78
N MET A 267 9.34 -2.21 -12.76
CA MET A 267 9.26 -1.73 -11.40
C MET A 267 10.38 -0.75 -11.05
N GLY A 268 10.02 0.32 -10.35
CA GLY A 268 10.95 1.13 -9.57
C GLY A 268 11.01 0.62 -8.14
N GLY A 269 12.11 0.86 -7.44
CA GLY A 269 12.27 0.44 -6.04
C GLY A 269 12.29 1.65 -5.12
N THR A 270 11.21 1.90 -4.35
CA THR A 270 11.25 2.84 -3.23
C THR A 270 10.74 2.19 -1.95
N LYS A 271 11.45 2.44 -0.87
CA LYS A 271 11.15 1.99 0.48
C LYS A 271 10.38 3.08 1.23
N GLY A 272 9.37 2.68 2.00
CA GLY A 272 8.72 3.51 3.00
C GLY A 272 8.79 2.85 4.37
N SER A 273 9.22 3.62 5.37
CA SER A 273 9.34 3.16 6.75
C SER A 273 8.31 3.82 7.65
N HIS A 274 8.03 3.16 8.76
CA HIS A 274 7.12 3.64 9.81
C HIS A 274 7.68 3.25 11.17
N ILE A 275 7.34 4.06 12.19
CA ILE A 275 7.53 3.72 13.60
C ILE A 275 6.18 3.70 14.31
N VAL A 276 6.08 2.87 15.33
CA VAL A 276 4.91 2.82 16.23
C VAL A 276 5.39 3.20 17.63
N LEU A 277 4.75 4.21 18.20
CA LEU A 277 5.08 4.76 19.50
C LEU A 277 4.04 4.38 20.57
N ASP A 278 4.50 3.93 21.72
CA ASP A 278 3.72 3.89 22.96
C ASP A 278 3.86 5.25 23.65
N HIS A 279 2.99 6.19 23.29
CA HIS A 279 3.07 7.58 23.73
C HIS A 279 1.67 8.13 24.01
N PRO A 280 1.16 7.99 25.27
CA PRO A 280 -0.20 8.39 25.60
C PRO A 280 -0.51 9.88 25.36
N GLU A 281 0.44 10.79 25.63
CA GLU A 281 0.27 12.22 25.40
C GLU A 281 0.12 12.55 23.91
N LEU A 282 0.96 11.94 23.04
CA LEU A 282 0.86 12.13 21.59
C LEU A 282 -0.43 11.52 21.05
N LEU A 283 -0.84 10.35 21.56
CA LEU A 283 -2.09 9.73 21.21
C LEU A 283 -3.28 10.64 21.54
N GLU A 284 -3.32 11.20 22.75
CA GLU A 284 -4.34 12.16 23.17
C GLU A 284 -4.32 13.43 22.32
N ALA A 285 -3.14 13.94 21.95
CA ALA A 285 -2.98 15.13 21.12
C ALA A 285 -3.60 14.98 19.72
N THR A 286 -3.66 13.78 19.17
CA THR A 286 -4.32 13.51 17.90
C THR A 286 -5.85 13.63 17.97
N ARG A 287 -6.44 13.52 19.13
CA ARG A 287 -7.90 13.48 19.34
C ARG A 287 -8.61 12.43 18.48
N GLY A 288 -7.97 11.28 18.29
CA GLY A 288 -8.47 10.17 17.46
C GLY A 288 -8.45 10.45 15.95
N ARG A 289 -7.73 11.47 15.50
CA ARG A 289 -7.62 11.85 14.09
C ARG A 289 -6.24 11.50 13.54
N GLU A 290 -6.18 11.22 12.28
CA GLU A 290 -4.92 11.28 11.55
C GLU A 290 -4.52 12.73 11.33
N ILE A 291 -3.27 13.07 11.61
CA ILE A 291 -2.66 14.34 11.23
C ILE A 291 -1.82 14.08 9.98
N PHE A 292 -2.24 14.68 8.88
CA PHE A 292 -1.70 14.45 7.54
C PHE A 292 -1.16 15.78 7.01
N PHE A 293 0.12 15.85 6.69
CA PHE A 293 0.76 17.10 6.28
C PHE A 293 1.89 16.87 5.29
N GLU A 294 2.24 17.91 4.55
CA GLU A 294 3.42 17.96 3.70
C GLU A 294 4.56 18.59 4.51
N HIS A 295 5.67 17.89 4.60
CA HIS A 295 6.88 18.41 5.21
C HIS A 295 7.65 19.31 4.23
N SER A 296 8.60 20.11 4.74
CA SER A 296 9.40 21.07 3.95
C SER A 296 10.18 20.43 2.80
N ASP A 297 10.46 19.14 2.85
CA ASP A 297 11.09 18.35 1.79
C ASP A 297 10.11 17.87 0.70
N GLY A 298 8.82 18.20 0.84
CA GLY A 298 7.74 17.82 -0.10
C GLY A 298 7.17 16.44 0.10
N ARG A 299 7.63 15.69 1.11
CA ARG A 299 7.06 14.39 1.45
C ARG A 299 5.77 14.56 2.22
N ILE A 300 4.82 13.68 1.96
CA ILE A 300 3.63 13.56 2.80
C ILE A 300 3.89 12.59 3.92
N VAL A 301 3.52 13.05 5.09
CA VAL A 301 3.72 12.36 6.36
C VAL A 301 2.43 12.32 7.15
N LEU A 302 2.32 11.34 8.01
CA LEU A 302 1.16 11.10 8.84
C LEU A 302 1.55 10.78 10.28
N ILE A 303 0.72 11.25 11.19
CA ILE A 303 0.72 10.84 12.61
C ILE A 303 -0.68 10.28 12.86
N TYR A 304 -0.78 8.99 13.11
CA TYR A 304 -2.02 8.24 13.02
C TYR A 304 -2.27 7.40 14.29
N PRO A 305 -3.43 7.56 14.95
CA PRO A 305 -3.78 6.73 16.11
C PRO A 305 -4.17 5.32 15.65
N LEU A 306 -3.37 4.31 16.02
CA LEU A 306 -3.56 2.91 15.64
C LEU A 306 -3.56 2.02 16.89
N LYS A 307 -4.68 1.38 17.20
CA LYS A 307 -4.81 0.37 18.29
C LYS A 307 -4.23 0.82 19.64
N GLY A 308 -4.50 2.06 20.05
CA GLY A 308 -3.99 2.61 21.30
C GLY A 308 -2.52 3.04 21.28
N ARG A 309 -1.91 3.07 20.11
CA ARG A 309 -0.55 3.55 19.83
C ARG A 309 -0.59 4.64 18.76
N VAL A 310 0.56 5.21 18.46
CA VAL A 310 0.70 6.21 17.40
C VAL A 310 1.63 5.67 16.33
N LEU A 311 1.10 5.51 15.12
CA LEU A 311 1.88 5.23 13.92
C LEU A 311 2.37 6.54 13.32
N VAL A 312 3.67 6.62 13.01
CA VAL A 312 4.29 7.77 12.34
C VAL A 312 4.98 7.30 11.07
N GLY A 313 4.76 7.98 9.98
CA GLY A 313 5.35 7.67 8.67
C GLY A 313 5.01 8.75 7.64
N THR A 314 5.54 8.71 6.45
CA THR A 314 6.36 7.65 5.89
C THR A 314 7.58 8.27 5.20
N THR A 315 8.61 7.50 5.01
CA THR A 315 9.74 7.88 4.16
C THR A 315 9.49 7.47 2.70
N ASP A 316 10.32 7.93 1.79
CA ASP A 316 10.33 7.55 0.38
C ASP A 316 11.79 7.59 -0.10
N ILE A 317 12.45 6.43 -0.06
CA ILE A 317 13.90 6.27 -0.27
C ILE A 317 14.10 5.16 -1.30
N ASP A 318 14.97 5.38 -2.27
CA ASP A 318 15.32 4.36 -3.25
C ASP A 318 15.85 3.09 -2.57
N ALA A 319 15.40 1.94 -3.01
CA ALA A 319 15.78 0.65 -2.43
C ALA A 319 15.78 -0.46 -3.48
N ASP A 320 16.74 -1.37 -3.36
CA ASP A 320 16.76 -2.59 -4.17
C ASP A 320 15.73 -3.60 -3.62
N PRO A 321 14.80 -4.12 -4.44
CA PRO A 321 13.83 -5.13 -4.00
C PRO A 321 14.47 -6.48 -3.61
N ARG A 322 15.75 -6.70 -3.91
CA ARG A 322 16.50 -7.88 -3.46
C ARG A 322 16.90 -7.78 -1.98
N GLU A 323 16.97 -6.57 -1.42
CA GLU A 323 17.36 -6.33 -0.04
C GLU A 323 16.15 -6.34 0.89
N VAL A 324 16.36 -6.76 2.12
CA VAL A 324 15.32 -6.68 3.16
C VAL A 324 15.19 -5.22 3.59
N PRO A 325 14.01 -4.59 3.42
CA PRO A 325 13.84 -3.21 3.81
C PRO A 325 13.84 -3.07 5.33
N VAL A 326 14.66 -2.15 5.84
CA VAL A 326 14.73 -1.83 7.27
C VAL A 326 14.54 -0.34 7.52
N CYS A 327 13.92 0.01 8.65
CA CYS A 327 13.83 1.39 9.12
C CYS A 327 15.14 1.76 9.82
N THR A 328 15.89 2.70 9.24
CA THR A 328 17.20 3.12 9.76
C THR A 328 17.07 4.12 10.91
N GLU A 329 18.17 4.40 11.62
CA GLU A 329 18.17 5.39 12.70
C GLU A 329 17.97 6.83 12.17
N GLU A 330 18.46 7.12 10.97
CA GLU A 330 18.23 8.41 10.29
C GLU A 330 16.74 8.61 9.96
N GLU A 331 16.04 7.53 9.61
CA GLU A 331 14.58 7.57 9.40
C GLU A 331 13.84 7.79 10.73
N VAL A 332 14.32 7.22 11.82
CA VAL A 332 13.76 7.48 13.16
C VAL A 332 13.93 8.95 13.55
N ASP A 333 15.12 9.53 13.36
CA ASP A 333 15.37 10.95 13.63
C ASP A 333 14.44 11.83 12.77
N TYR A 334 14.29 11.50 11.50
CA TYR A 334 13.36 12.19 10.61
C TYR A 334 11.90 12.14 11.14
N PHE A 335 11.43 11.01 11.64
CA PHE A 335 10.09 10.90 12.23
C PHE A 335 9.93 11.74 13.51
N PHE A 336 10.98 11.85 14.32
CA PHE A 336 10.95 12.72 15.50
C PHE A 336 10.88 14.20 15.12
N ASP A 337 11.61 14.62 14.09
CA ASP A 337 11.52 15.98 13.54
C ASP A 337 10.11 16.28 13.02
N LEU A 338 9.45 15.31 12.36
CA LEU A 338 8.06 15.45 11.89
C LEU A 338 7.08 15.65 13.05
N ILE A 339 7.22 14.88 14.12
CA ILE A 339 6.38 15.04 15.32
C ILE A 339 6.62 16.42 15.93
N HIS A 340 7.87 16.82 16.08
CA HIS A 340 8.23 18.12 16.64
C HIS A 340 7.69 19.29 15.78
N HIS A 341 7.69 19.16 14.45
CA HIS A 341 7.13 20.17 13.54
C HIS A 341 5.65 20.42 13.81
N VAL A 342 4.87 19.41 14.07
CA VAL A 342 3.41 19.50 14.25
C VAL A 342 3.01 19.67 15.72
N PHE A 343 3.72 19.00 16.62
CA PHE A 343 3.48 19.00 18.06
C PHE A 343 4.74 19.43 18.84
N PRO A 344 5.16 20.69 18.74
CA PRO A 344 6.45 21.14 19.26
C PRO A 344 6.62 21.06 20.77
N THR A 345 5.51 20.89 21.51
CA THR A 345 5.52 20.79 22.97
C THR A 345 5.53 19.35 23.49
N ILE A 346 5.41 18.36 22.61
CA ILE A 346 5.35 16.95 22.99
C ILE A 346 6.73 16.33 22.75
N PRO A 347 7.50 16.01 23.83
CA PRO A 347 8.78 15.36 23.69
C PRO A 347 8.62 13.91 23.25
N VAL A 348 9.49 13.43 22.37
CA VAL A 348 9.54 12.03 21.94
C VAL A 348 10.92 11.45 22.16
N SER A 349 10.98 10.16 22.45
CA SER A 349 12.24 9.45 22.67
C SER A 349 12.22 8.04 22.07
N ARG A 350 13.41 7.47 21.86
CA ARG A 350 13.57 6.13 21.28
C ARG A 350 12.98 5.01 22.13
N GLU A 351 12.95 5.20 23.45
CA GLU A 351 12.39 4.22 24.42
C GLU A 351 10.87 4.04 24.23
N GLN A 352 10.20 4.98 23.58
CA GLN A 352 8.78 4.91 23.28
C GLN A 352 8.47 4.14 22.00
N ILE A 353 9.49 3.81 21.20
CA ILE A 353 9.31 3.02 19.97
C ILE A 353 9.06 1.57 20.35
N VAL A 354 7.89 1.05 20.06
CA VAL A 354 7.52 -0.35 20.31
C VAL A 354 7.61 -1.22 19.06
N TYR A 355 7.59 -0.61 17.88
CA TYR A 355 7.71 -1.33 16.61
C TYR A 355 8.25 -0.43 15.50
N LYS A 356 9.07 -1.01 14.61
CA LYS A 356 9.54 -0.38 13.37
C LYS A 356 9.28 -1.33 12.21
N PHE A 357 8.81 -0.83 11.08
CA PHE A 357 8.68 -1.63 9.88
C PHE A 357 8.91 -0.81 8.62
N SER A 358 9.26 -1.51 7.57
CA SER A 358 9.50 -0.94 6.25
C SER A 358 8.95 -1.84 5.17
N GLY A 359 8.58 -1.27 4.03
CA GLY A 359 8.14 -2.03 2.88
C GLY A 359 8.57 -1.36 1.59
N ILE A 360 8.82 -2.16 0.56
CA ILE A 360 9.10 -1.66 -0.79
C ILE A 360 7.77 -1.45 -1.49
N ARG A 361 7.59 -0.26 -2.07
CA ARG A 361 6.36 0.09 -2.78
C ARG A 361 6.35 -0.52 -4.18
N PRO A 362 5.23 -1.10 -4.62
CA PRO A 362 5.07 -1.56 -5.99
C PRO A 362 4.80 -0.39 -6.94
N LEU A 363 5.79 0.49 -7.11
CA LEU A 363 5.68 1.62 -8.03
C LEU A 363 6.22 1.26 -9.40
N PRO A 364 5.52 1.63 -10.50
CA PRO A 364 6.08 1.56 -11.83
C PRO A 364 7.38 2.36 -11.93
N ARG A 365 8.31 1.90 -12.74
CA ARG A 365 9.57 2.59 -12.98
C ARG A 365 9.33 3.94 -13.66
N HIS A 366 9.99 4.95 -13.19
CA HIS A 366 10.02 6.29 -13.77
C HIS A 366 11.46 6.78 -13.86
N GLU A 367 11.82 7.29 -15.02
CA GLU A 367 13.08 8.00 -15.23
C GLU A 367 12.81 9.49 -14.96
N ASP A 368 13.70 10.16 -14.22
CA ASP A 368 13.70 11.60 -13.94
C ASP A 368 12.49 12.19 -13.17
N THR A 369 11.71 11.36 -12.44
CA THR A 369 10.58 11.86 -11.63
C THR A 369 10.86 11.69 -10.15
N ALA A 370 10.74 12.76 -9.35
CA ALA A 370 10.89 12.66 -7.91
C ALA A 370 9.83 11.70 -7.32
N PRO A 371 10.18 10.87 -6.31
CA PRO A 371 9.32 9.79 -5.80
C PRO A 371 7.88 10.22 -5.44
N GLY A 372 7.71 11.42 -4.90
CA GLY A 372 6.38 11.96 -4.54
C GLY A 372 5.46 12.30 -5.73
N PHE A 373 5.98 12.32 -6.96
CA PHE A 373 5.25 12.65 -8.19
C PHE A 373 5.08 11.45 -9.13
N VAL A 374 5.62 10.31 -8.75
CA VAL A 374 5.44 9.06 -9.49
C VAL A 374 3.98 8.68 -9.49
N SER A 375 3.42 8.39 -10.67
CA SER A 375 2.05 7.90 -10.79
C SER A 375 1.86 6.64 -9.95
N ARG A 376 0.75 6.59 -9.23
CA ARG A 376 0.32 5.42 -8.45
C ARG A 376 -0.66 4.55 -9.22
N ASP A 377 -0.85 4.84 -10.50
CA ASP A 377 -1.71 4.04 -11.36
C ASP A 377 -1.07 2.68 -11.66
N TYR A 378 -1.91 1.71 -11.88
CA TYR A 378 -1.48 0.36 -12.26
C TYR A 378 -1.66 0.14 -13.77
N ARG A 379 -0.92 -0.80 -14.30
CA ARG A 379 -1.10 -1.30 -15.66
C ARG A 379 -0.90 -2.81 -15.71
N ILE A 380 -1.46 -3.41 -16.73
CA ILE A 380 -1.31 -4.83 -17.02
C ILE A 380 -0.44 -4.95 -18.26
N GLU A 381 0.65 -5.67 -18.12
CA GLU A 381 1.56 -6.03 -19.22
C GLU A 381 1.36 -7.50 -19.56
N VAL A 382 1.22 -7.80 -20.85
CA VAL A 382 1.01 -9.17 -21.35
C VAL A 382 2.15 -9.55 -22.27
N ASP A 383 2.84 -10.62 -21.93
CA ASP A 383 3.78 -11.32 -22.81
C ASP A 383 3.11 -12.60 -23.32
N ASP A 384 2.81 -12.65 -24.60
CA ASP A 384 2.19 -13.78 -25.31
C ASP A 384 3.11 -14.43 -26.35
N GLU A 385 4.39 -14.02 -26.39
CA GLU A 385 5.38 -14.60 -27.28
C GLU A 385 5.79 -16.03 -26.88
N GLY A 386 5.56 -16.41 -25.61
CA GLY A 386 5.84 -17.74 -25.07
C GLY A 386 4.72 -18.76 -25.34
N GLN A 387 4.93 -20.02 -24.88
CA GLN A 387 3.92 -21.10 -25.00
C GLN A 387 2.69 -20.85 -24.10
N VAL A 388 2.86 -20.09 -23.03
CA VAL A 388 1.81 -19.72 -22.09
C VAL A 388 1.88 -18.22 -21.86
N PRO A 389 0.78 -17.47 -21.97
CA PRO A 389 0.75 -16.05 -21.68
C PRO A 389 1.17 -15.75 -20.24
N LEU A 390 2.04 -14.75 -20.08
CA LEU A 390 2.43 -14.19 -18.78
C LEU A 390 1.83 -12.79 -18.63
N VAL A 391 0.93 -12.66 -17.69
CA VAL A 391 0.23 -11.40 -17.39
C VAL A 391 0.83 -10.79 -16.14
N SER A 392 1.51 -9.65 -16.25
CA SER A 392 2.15 -8.96 -15.13
C SER A 392 1.35 -7.75 -14.68
N LEU A 393 0.98 -7.71 -13.40
CA LEU A 393 0.44 -6.51 -12.78
C LEU A 393 1.58 -5.59 -12.34
N VAL A 394 1.69 -4.44 -12.97
CA VAL A 394 2.71 -3.42 -12.68
C VAL A 394 2.08 -2.31 -11.83
N GLY A 395 2.58 -2.11 -10.62
CA GLY A 395 1.97 -1.20 -9.65
C GLY A 395 0.96 -1.90 -8.75
N GLY A 396 -0.14 -1.19 -8.44
CA GLY A 396 -1.21 -1.71 -7.59
C GLY A 396 -1.13 -1.25 -6.14
N LYS A 397 -2.29 -1.26 -5.49
CA LYS A 397 -2.50 -0.83 -4.10
C LYS A 397 -3.73 -1.56 -3.53
N TRP A 398 -4.10 -1.28 -2.27
CA TRP A 398 -5.29 -1.85 -1.64
C TRP A 398 -6.62 -1.50 -2.32
N THR A 399 -6.64 -0.49 -3.17
CA THR A 399 -7.83 -0.03 -3.91
C THR A 399 -7.68 -0.26 -5.43
N THR A 400 -6.91 -1.27 -5.83
CA THR A 400 -6.79 -1.69 -7.23
C THR A 400 -7.77 -2.80 -7.53
#